data_4a69802cd9554826159545cd62cdc44f
#
_entry.id   4a69802cd9554826159545cd62cdc44f
#
_cell.length_a   1.000
_cell.length_b   1.000
_cell.length_c   1.000
_cell.angle_alpha   90.00
_cell.angle_beta   90.00
_cell.angle_gamma   90.00
#
_symmetry.space_group_name_H-M   'P 1'
#
loop_
_entity.id
_entity.type
_entity.pdbx_description
1 polymer ?
#
loop_
_entity_poly.entity_id
_entity_poly.type
_entity_poly.pdbx_seq_one_letter_code
_entity_poly.pdbx_strand_id
1 'polypeptide(L)'
;MIELLLEAERAISFGQLDRAEQLYRQVAEADPRNSIAVVGLARVRLDRRDDLGAYLLARRALAIDPENDAARRLAIRLEEVLATRGDPVDDPMPTEPMPVIAPPPSEPEAPVAPPVDTTAATTAAQRRSLLDRLRRR
;
A
#
# COMPACT_ATOMS: atom_id res chain seq x y z
N MET A 1 -13.35 3.38 -9.51
CA MET A 1 -12.73 2.05 -9.31
C MET A 1 -12.17 1.45 -10.59
N ILE A 2 -12.90 1.47 -11.68
CA ILE A 2 -12.42 0.93 -12.99
C ILE A 2 -11.17 1.66 -13.46
N GLU A 3 -11.07 2.95 -13.27
CA GLU A 3 -9.91 3.75 -13.64
C GLU A 3 -8.63 3.31 -12.92
N LEU A 4 -8.72 3.02 -11.63
CA LEU A 4 -7.60 2.50 -10.85
C LEU A 4 -7.13 1.12 -11.33
N LEU A 5 -8.08 0.25 -11.72
CA LEU A 5 -7.74 -1.06 -12.30
C LEU A 5 -7.04 -0.92 -13.65
N LEU A 6 -7.51 -0.02 -14.50
CA LEU A 6 -6.87 0.26 -15.80
C LEU A 6 -5.48 0.87 -15.62
N GLU A 7 -5.32 1.76 -14.67
CA GLU A 7 -4.00 2.32 -14.34
C GLU A 7 -3.05 1.27 -13.78
N ALA A 8 -3.54 0.36 -12.94
CA ALA A 8 -2.76 -0.75 -12.42
C ALA A 8 -2.31 -1.71 -13.53
N GLU A 9 -3.18 -2.05 -14.47
CA GLU A 9 -2.82 -2.86 -15.65
C GLU A 9 -1.75 -2.17 -16.51
N ARG A 10 -1.85 -0.86 -16.71
CA ARG A 10 -0.81 -0.10 -17.40
C ARG A 10 0.50 -0.12 -16.63
N ALA A 11 0.46 0.04 -15.31
CA ALA A 11 1.65 -0.02 -14.48
C ALA A 11 2.37 -1.36 -14.60
N ILE A 12 1.64 -2.49 -14.62
CA ILE A 12 2.22 -3.81 -14.89
C ILE A 12 2.89 -3.86 -16.28
N SER A 13 2.20 -3.36 -17.31
CA SER A 13 2.71 -3.37 -18.69
C SER A 13 4.02 -2.58 -18.83
N PHE A 14 4.23 -1.58 -18.00
CA PHE A 14 5.46 -0.80 -17.95
C PHE A 14 6.49 -1.31 -16.91
N GLY A 15 6.24 -2.44 -16.27
CA GLY A 15 7.11 -3.00 -15.24
C GLY A 15 7.13 -2.22 -13.92
N GLN A 16 6.20 -1.31 -13.71
CA GLN A 16 6.06 -0.52 -12.49
C GLN A 16 5.29 -1.32 -11.43
N LEU A 17 5.90 -2.40 -10.95
CA LEU A 17 5.23 -3.37 -10.07
C LEU A 17 4.80 -2.77 -8.72
N ASP A 18 5.59 -1.86 -8.16
CA ASP A 18 5.25 -1.21 -6.88
C ASP A 18 4.01 -0.32 -7.02
N ARG A 19 3.92 0.43 -8.12
CA ARG A 19 2.76 1.25 -8.42
C ARG A 19 1.52 0.40 -8.69
N ALA A 20 1.66 -0.66 -9.47
CA ALA A 20 0.58 -1.59 -9.73
C ALA A 20 0.05 -2.23 -8.43
N GLU A 21 0.94 -2.65 -7.55
CA GLU A 21 0.57 -3.22 -6.25
C GLU A 21 -0.22 -2.22 -5.40
N GLN A 22 0.22 -0.98 -5.33
CA GLN A 22 -0.48 0.07 -4.58
C GLN A 22 -1.89 0.31 -5.13
N LEU A 23 -2.05 0.39 -6.44
CA LEU A 23 -3.34 0.63 -7.08
C LEU A 23 -4.31 -0.55 -6.86
N TYR A 24 -3.86 -1.80 -7.07
CA TYR A 24 -4.68 -2.97 -6.80
C TYR A 24 -5.03 -3.11 -5.32
N ARG A 25 -4.11 -2.80 -4.42
CA ARG A 25 -4.37 -2.80 -2.98
C ARG A 25 -5.42 -1.76 -2.61
N GLN A 26 -5.33 -0.56 -3.13
CA GLN A 26 -6.33 0.48 -2.90
C GLN A 26 -7.73 0.04 -3.34
N VAL A 27 -7.85 -0.65 -4.48
CA VAL A 27 -9.13 -1.20 -4.93
C VAL A 27 -9.60 -2.33 -4.00
N ALA A 28 -8.71 -3.24 -3.60
CA ALA A 28 -9.06 -4.35 -2.72
C ALA A 28 -9.43 -3.90 -1.29
N GLU A 29 -8.90 -2.79 -0.82
CA GLU A 29 -9.27 -2.16 0.45
C GLU A 29 -10.65 -1.49 0.37
N ALA A 30 -10.93 -0.81 -0.74
CA ALA A 30 -12.22 -0.16 -0.97
C ALA A 30 -13.34 -1.18 -1.22
N ASP A 31 -13.02 -2.29 -1.90
CA ASP A 31 -13.94 -3.40 -2.18
C ASP A 31 -13.25 -4.75 -1.95
N PRO A 32 -13.32 -5.31 -0.73
CA PRO A 32 -12.71 -6.59 -0.39
C PRO A 32 -13.24 -7.80 -1.18
N ARG A 33 -14.36 -7.66 -1.86
CA ARG A 33 -14.96 -8.69 -2.73
C ARG A 33 -14.62 -8.52 -4.19
N ASN A 34 -13.72 -7.61 -4.52
CA ASN A 34 -13.28 -7.41 -5.89
C ASN A 34 -12.23 -8.46 -6.28
N SER A 35 -12.69 -9.53 -6.90
CA SER A 35 -11.81 -10.64 -7.35
C SER A 35 -10.77 -10.18 -8.37
N ILE A 36 -11.08 -9.18 -9.21
CA ILE A 36 -10.16 -8.65 -10.23
C ILE A 36 -8.95 -7.98 -9.58
N ALA A 37 -9.17 -7.18 -8.53
CA ALA A 37 -8.08 -6.56 -7.80
C ALA A 37 -7.16 -7.59 -7.14
N VAL A 38 -7.74 -8.67 -6.58
CA VAL A 38 -6.98 -9.76 -5.96
C VAL A 38 -6.17 -10.53 -7.00
N VAL A 39 -6.73 -10.79 -8.19
CA VAL A 39 -5.99 -11.39 -9.32
C VAL A 39 -4.85 -10.47 -9.77
N GLY A 40 -5.08 -9.17 -9.83
CA GLY A 40 -4.04 -8.18 -10.15
C GLY A 40 -2.86 -8.26 -9.17
N LEU A 41 -3.13 -8.36 -7.87
CA LEU A 41 -2.10 -8.57 -6.85
C LEU A 41 -1.37 -9.91 -7.04
N ALA A 42 -2.08 -10.97 -7.41
CA ALA A 42 -1.45 -12.26 -7.71
C ALA A 42 -0.47 -12.16 -8.89
N ARG A 43 -0.83 -11.41 -9.95
CA ARG A 43 0.06 -11.17 -11.10
C ARG A 43 1.30 -10.39 -10.71
N VAL A 44 1.17 -9.35 -9.88
CA VAL A 44 2.32 -8.60 -9.36
C VAL A 44 3.25 -9.51 -8.56
N ARG A 45 2.72 -10.41 -7.73
CA ARG A 45 3.53 -11.41 -7.01
C ARG A 45 4.26 -12.35 -7.94
N LEU A 46 3.58 -12.81 -8.99
CA LEU A 46 4.18 -13.67 -10.00
C LEU A 46 5.35 -12.98 -10.72
N ASP A 47 5.19 -11.73 -11.11
CA ASP A 47 6.25 -10.95 -11.75
C ASP A 47 7.46 -10.71 -10.83
N ARG A 48 7.23 -10.71 -9.51
CA ARG A 48 8.29 -10.69 -8.48
C ARG A 48 8.89 -12.05 -8.16
N ARG A 49 8.50 -13.11 -8.87
CA ARG A 49 8.93 -14.49 -8.64
C ARG A 49 8.48 -15.08 -7.29
N ASP A 50 7.44 -14.52 -6.70
CA ASP A 50 6.76 -15.06 -5.52
C ASP A 50 5.59 -15.94 -5.97
N ASP A 51 5.91 -17.14 -6.42
CA ASP A 51 4.94 -18.07 -7.00
C ASP A 51 3.94 -18.56 -5.94
N LEU A 52 4.40 -18.81 -4.71
CA LEU A 52 3.53 -19.22 -3.61
C LEU A 52 2.54 -18.10 -3.22
N GLY A 53 3.03 -16.88 -3.05
CA GLY A 53 2.18 -15.73 -2.74
C GLY A 53 1.17 -15.46 -3.86
N ALA A 54 1.57 -15.62 -5.13
CA ALA A 54 0.68 -15.51 -6.28
C ALA A 54 -0.41 -16.59 -6.26
N TYR A 55 -0.05 -17.84 -5.94
CA TYR A 55 -1.00 -18.96 -5.82
C TYR A 55 -2.05 -18.71 -4.74
N LEU A 56 -1.62 -18.30 -3.56
CA LEU A 56 -2.54 -18.02 -2.45
C LEU A 56 -3.53 -16.89 -2.79
N LEU A 57 -3.07 -15.85 -3.46
CA LEU A 57 -3.94 -14.77 -3.94
C LEU A 57 -4.90 -15.24 -5.04
N ALA A 58 -4.45 -16.08 -5.97
CA ALA A 58 -5.32 -16.66 -7.00
C ALA A 58 -6.42 -17.53 -6.36
N ARG A 59 -6.09 -18.36 -5.37
CA ARG A 59 -7.05 -19.14 -4.59
C ARG A 59 -8.05 -18.24 -3.84
N ARG A 60 -7.59 -17.15 -3.26
CA ARG A 60 -8.45 -16.16 -2.61
C ARG A 60 -9.40 -15.51 -3.61
N ALA A 61 -8.94 -15.15 -4.79
CA ALA A 61 -9.80 -14.59 -5.84
C ALA A 61 -10.91 -15.57 -6.24
N LEU A 62 -10.62 -16.87 -6.33
CA LEU A 62 -11.61 -17.92 -6.60
C LEU A 62 -12.60 -18.12 -5.45
N ALA A 63 -12.19 -17.90 -4.22
CA ALA A 63 -13.10 -17.93 -3.08
C ALA A 63 -14.09 -16.77 -3.10
N ILE A 64 -13.69 -15.62 -3.65
CA ILE A 64 -14.56 -14.46 -3.84
C ILE A 64 -15.49 -14.66 -5.04
N ASP A 65 -14.91 -15.11 -6.15
CA ASP A 65 -15.60 -15.32 -7.41
C ASP A 65 -15.13 -16.63 -8.07
N PRO A 66 -15.87 -17.75 -7.89
CA PRO A 66 -15.51 -19.05 -8.45
C PRO A 66 -15.49 -19.08 -9.99
N GLU A 67 -16.17 -18.15 -10.63
CA GLU A 67 -16.27 -18.07 -12.09
C GLU A 67 -15.16 -17.21 -12.72
N ASN A 68 -14.27 -16.66 -11.90
CA ASN A 68 -13.15 -15.87 -12.39
C ASN A 68 -12.13 -16.74 -13.14
N ASP A 69 -12.23 -16.78 -14.46
CA ASP A 69 -11.36 -17.60 -15.33
C ASP A 69 -9.89 -17.21 -15.24
N ALA A 70 -9.58 -15.95 -15.03
CA ALA A 70 -8.20 -15.49 -14.88
C ALA A 70 -7.57 -16.06 -13.61
N ALA A 71 -8.29 -16.02 -12.49
CA ALA A 71 -7.86 -16.62 -11.23
C ALA A 71 -7.70 -18.14 -11.35
N ARG A 72 -8.65 -18.80 -12.02
CA ARG A 72 -8.62 -20.26 -12.23
C ARG A 72 -7.39 -20.70 -13.01
N ARG A 73 -7.13 -20.07 -14.16
CA ARG A 73 -5.95 -20.38 -14.97
C ARG A 73 -4.65 -20.12 -14.24
N LEU A 74 -4.59 -19.04 -13.49
CA LEU A 74 -3.41 -18.71 -12.71
C LEU A 74 -3.17 -19.71 -11.57
N ALA A 75 -4.22 -20.11 -10.85
CA ALA A 75 -4.13 -21.09 -9.78
C ALA A 75 -3.64 -22.45 -10.29
N ILE A 76 -4.24 -22.98 -11.38
CA ILE A 76 -3.84 -24.27 -11.97
C ILE A 76 -2.37 -24.24 -12.40
N ARG A 77 -1.96 -23.19 -13.11
CA ARG A 77 -0.58 -23.07 -13.57
C ARG A 77 0.42 -23.01 -12.42
N LEU A 78 0.10 -22.25 -11.37
CA LEU A 78 0.98 -22.13 -10.22
C LEU A 78 1.02 -23.40 -9.38
N GLU A 79 -0.10 -24.12 -9.26
CA GLU A 79 -0.15 -25.42 -8.62
C GLU A 79 0.81 -26.41 -9.28
N GLU A 80 0.83 -26.49 -10.61
CA GLU A 80 1.76 -27.33 -11.38
C GLU A 80 3.24 -26.92 -11.12
N VAL A 81 3.54 -25.63 -11.12
CA VAL A 81 4.89 -25.10 -10.87
C VAL A 81 5.35 -25.43 -9.46
N LEU A 82 4.50 -25.21 -8.46
CA LEU A 82 4.81 -25.48 -7.04
C LEU A 82 4.97 -26.99 -6.78
N ALA A 83 4.11 -27.83 -7.35
CA ALA A 83 4.22 -29.27 -7.26
C ALA A 83 5.54 -29.78 -7.87
N THR A 84 6.00 -29.22 -8.99
CA THR A 84 7.26 -29.57 -9.62
C THR A 84 8.46 -29.17 -8.76
N ARG A 85 8.35 -28.10 -7.98
CA ARG A 85 9.42 -27.65 -7.05
C ARG A 85 9.40 -28.38 -5.70
N GLY A 86 8.33 -29.11 -5.38
CA GLY A 86 8.15 -29.76 -4.08
C GLY A 86 7.72 -28.80 -2.99
N ASP A 87 7.20 -27.63 -3.33
CA ASP A 87 6.64 -26.70 -2.36
C ASP A 87 5.27 -27.19 -1.88
N PRO A 88 4.97 -27.15 -0.58
CA PRO A 88 3.68 -27.61 -0.06
C PRO A 88 2.55 -26.69 -0.57
N VAL A 89 1.65 -27.28 -1.34
CA VAL A 89 0.46 -26.60 -1.87
C VAL A 89 -0.75 -26.72 -0.92
N ASP A 90 -0.59 -27.48 0.17
CA ASP A 90 -1.63 -27.80 1.12
C ASP A 90 -1.86 -26.75 2.21
N ASP A 91 -1.50 -25.51 1.94
CA ASP A 91 -1.76 -24.47 2.92
C ASP A 91 -3.26 -24.15 2.96
N PRO A 92 -3.95 -24.33 4.08
CA PRO A 92 -5.34 -23.91 4.21
C PRO A 92 -5.38 -22.42 3.90
N MET A 93 -6.29 -22.03 3.01
CA MET A 93 -6.52 -20.63 2.68
C MET A 93 -6.40 -19.77 3.93
N PRO A 94 -5.50 -18.82 3.96
CA PRO A 94 -5.43 -17.91 5.08
C PRO A 94 -6.77 -17.19 5.16
N THR A 95 -7.56 -17.59 6.13
CA THR A 95 -8.79 -16.89 6.54
C THR A 95 -8.45 -15.56 7.20
N GLU A 96 -7.17 -15.31 7.37
CA GLU A 96 -6.73 -14.04 7.90
C GLU A 96 -7.04 -12.92 6.92
N PRO A 97 -7.68 -11.84 7.39
CA PRO A 97 -7.76 -10.63 6.61
C PRO A 97 -6.33 -10.30 6.16
N MET A 98 -6.18 -9.91 4.90
CA MET A 98 -4.89 -9.42 4.42
C MET A 98 -4.24 -8.58 5.52
N PRO A 99 -2.97 -8.83 5.84
CA PRO A 99 -2.32 -7.98 6.81
C PRO A 99 -2.61 -6.55 6.36
N VAL A 100 -3.43 -5.89 7.14
CA VAL A 100 -3.54 -4.45 7.05
C VAL A 100 -2.09 -4.03 7.22
N ILE A 101 -1.45 -3.60 6.14
CA ILE A 101 -0.17 -2.95 6.30
C ILE A 101 -0.49 -1.82 7.27
N ALA A 102 -0.06 -2.01 8.51
CA ALA A 102 -0.14 -0.96 9.48
C ALA A 102 0.36 0.28 8.75
N PRO A 103 -0.41 1.38 8.71
CA PRO A 103 0.08 2.60 8.10
C PRO A 103 1.50 2.77 8.64
N PRO A 104 2.46 3.11 7.79
CA PRO A 104 3.82 3.30 8.26
C PRO A 104 3.70 4.09 9.54
N PRO A 105 4.33 3.67 10.64
CA PRO A 105 4.20 4.36 11.90
C PRO A 105 4.30 5.84 11.53
N SER A 106 3.22 6.55 11.75
CA SER A 106 3.18 7.99 11.51
C SER A 106 4.51 8.45 12.03
N GLU A 107 5.37 8.94 11.14
CA GLU A 107 6.64 9.50 11.59
C GLU A 107 6.28 10.23 12.88
N PRO A 108 6.93 9.95 14.01
CA PRO A 108 6.58 10.66 15.23
C PRO A 108 6.51 12.10 14.79
N GLU A 109 5.30 12.65 14.81
CA GLU A 109 5.13 14.06 14.48
C GLU A 109 6.31 14.73 15.13
N ALA A 110 7.25 15.19 14.29
CA ALA A 110 8.39 15.90 14.79
C ALA A 110 7.78 16.85 15.82
N PRO A 111 8.15 16.78 17.10
CA PRO A 111 7.45 17.51 18.11
C PRO A 111 7.28 18.91 17.54
N VAL A 112 6.03 19.28 17.29
CA VAL A 112 5.71 20.61 16.81
C VAL A 112 6.43 21.47 17.79
N ALA A 113 7.54 22.05 17.36
CA ALA A 113 8.31 22.91 18.21
C ALA A 113 7.28 23.87 18.79
N PRO A 114 7.07 23.93 20.10
CA PRO A 114 6.07 24.80 20.67
C PRO A 114 6.28 26.15 20.01
N PRO A 115 5.22 26.82 19.55
CA PRO A 115 5.37 28.10 18.91
C PRO A 115 6.31 28.90 19.81
N VAL A 116 7.42 29.25 19.23
CA VAL A 116 8.45 29.93 20.02
C VAL A 116 7.89 31.28 20.35
N ASP A 117 7.21 31.37 21.49
CA ASP A 117 6.80 32.63 22.09
C ASP A 117 8.00 33.59 22.30
N THR A 118 9.19 33.03 22.15
CA THR A 118 10.45 33.76 22.21
C THR A 118 10.55 34.88 21.18
N THR A 119 9.89 34.74 20.00
CA THR A 119 9.95 35.79 18.98
C THR A 119 9.13 37.01 19.39
N ALA A 120 7.99 36.79 20.04
CA ALA A 120 7.19 37.89 20.56
C ALA A 120 7.87 38.64 21.70
N ALA A 121 8.55 37.91 22.60
CA ALA A 121 9.31 38.51 23.68
C ALA A 121 10.51 39.33 23.18
N THR A 122 11.21 38.86 22.17
CA THR A 122 12.36 39.57 21.58
C THR A 122 11.91 40.85 20.88
N THR A 123 10.79 40.83 20.18
CA THR A 123 10.25 42.01 19.50
C THR A 123 9.78 43.09 20.50
N ALA A 124 9.18 42.65 21.59
CA ALA A 124 8.77 43.58 22.65
C ALA A 124 9.97 44.24 23.37
N ALA A 125 11.01 43.47 23.62
CA ALA A 125 12.25 43.99 24.22
C ALA A 125 12.96 44.99 23.26
N GLN A 126 12.99 44.71 21.97
CA GLN A 126 13.56 45.65 20.98
C GLN A 126 12.76 46.93 20.84
N ARG A 127 11.44 46.85 20.93
CA ARG A 127 10.61 48.07 20.89
C ARG A 127 10.80 48.95 22.13
N ARG A 128 11.01 48.36 23.31
CA ARG A 128 11.30 49.12 24.53
C ARG A 128 12.65 49.80 24.44
N SER A 129 13.66 49.16 23.88
CA SER A 129 14.99 49.76 23.74
C SER A 129 15.00 50.93 22.75
N LEU A 130 14.18 50.87 21.70
CA LEU A 130 14.05 51.97 20.74
C LEU A 130 13.31 53.18 21.34
N LEU A 131 12.28 52.92 22.13
CA LEU A 131 11.57 54.00 22.86
C LEU A 131 12.42 54.67 23.91
N ASP A 132 13.29 53.90 24.58
CA ASP A 132 14.24 54.46 25.57
C ASP A 132 15.34 55.34 24.92
N ARG A 133 15.74 55.02 23.71
CA ARG A 133 16.68 55.84 22.94
C ARG A 133 16.08 57.14 22.43
N LEU A 134 14.81 57.15 22.14
CA LEU A 134 14.09 58.37 21.71
C LEU A 134 13.79 59.31 22.87
N ARG A 135 13.75 58.79 24.10
CA ARG A 135 13.45 59.57 25.32
C ARG A 135 14.65 60.30 25.89
N ARG A 136 15.87 60.01 25.44
CA ARG A 136 17.13 60.60 25.88
C ARG A 136 17.68 61.73 24.98
N ARG A 137 16.83 62.20 24.05
CA ARG A 137 17.19 63.39 23.26
C ARG A 137 16.33 64.58 23.61
#